data_59019dbdee60c2bc70ff160f4d606884
#
_entry.id   59019dbdee60c2bc70ff160f4d606884
#
_cell.length_a   1.000
_cell.length_b   1.000
_cell.length_c   1.000
_cell.angle_alpha   90.00
_cell.angle_beta   90.00
_cell.angle_gamma   90.00
#
_symmetry.space_group_name_H-M   'P 1'
#
loop_
_entity.id
_entity.type
_entity.pdbx_description
1 polymer ?
#
loop_
_entity_poly.entity_id
_entity_poly.type
_entity_poly.pdbx_seq_one_letter_code
_entity_poly.pdbx_strand_id
1 'polypeptide(L)'
;MISRVAFIINPNSSKGQYEPFLKEINQRIDQPTVLISRTKEDTERFISENWEHIDIFVAAGGDGTISSIAQQLVNSEKILAVYPMGSGNGFARENGFNTNLKKLIEKLQKGNSKKIDTVKINDYFCINVSGVGLDSTVAHNFEKTSRGFFNYIKTTVKTYFQFKSVEVSFSDSHFKNFSGSYMMLNIANTRQFGNNAYIAPQAMIDDGKIDLALVKKFPFWYSPIFACRLFTKKLRGNRYIKYLCTEKIEINASSDLWHIDGDAVSISSPVSIKVSKQSLRILQ
;
A
#
# COMPACT_ATOMS: atom_id res chain seq x y z
N MET A 1 -1.62 8.03 30.06
CA MET A 1 -3.06 7.92 29.73
C MET A 1 -3.20 7.98 28.20
N ILE A 2 -3.97 7.09 27.59
CA ILE A 2 -4.19 7.07 26.12
C ILE A 2 -5.46 7.91 25.81
N SER A 3 -5.46 9.17 26.23
CA SER A 3 -6.65 10.03 26.17
C SER A 3 -6.87 10.74 24.83
N ARG A 4 -5.88 10.77 23.95
CA ARG A 4 -5.96 11.44 22.63
C ARG A 4 -5.73 10.45 21.47
N VAL A 5 -6.29 9.24 21.63
CA VAL A 5 -6.18 8.15 20.65
C VAL A 5 -7.58 7.68 20.25
N ALA A 6 -7.81 7.56 18.96
CA ALA A 6 -9.03 6.96 18.42
C ALA A 6 -8.73 5.70 17.60
N PHE A 7 -9.59 4.72 17.71
CA PHE A 7 -9.53 3.47 16.94
C PHE A 7 -10.61 3.47 15.88
N ILE A 8 -10.23 3.30 14.63
CA ILE A 8 -11.14 3.18 13.48
C ILE A 8 -11.06 1.75 12.98
N ILE A 9 -12.13 1.01 13.20
CA ILE A 9 -12.20 -0.43 12.92
C ILE A 9 -13.06 -0.67 11.69
N ASN A 10 -12.49 -1.34 10.69
CA ASN A 10 -13.25 -1.81 9.54
C ASN A 10 -13.84 -3.21 9.83
N PRO A 11 -15.18 -3.32 10.01
CA PRO A 11 -15.83 -4.58 10.37
C PRO A 11 -15.72 -5.66 9.29
N ASN A 12 -15.46 -5.29 8.03
CA ASN A 12 -15.30 -6.22 6.92
C ASN A 12 -13.87 -6.81 6.82
N SER A 13 -12.93 -6.30 7.63
CA SER A 13 -11.58 -6.86 7.73
C SER A 13 -11.60 -8.16 8.55
N SER A 14 -10.54 -8.97 8.43
CA SER A 14 -10.40 -10.25 9.18
C SER A 14 -11.61 -11.18 9.03
N LYS A 15 -12.23 -11.23 7.84
CA LYS A 15 -13.46 -12.00 7.57
C LYS A 15 -14.65 -11.63 8.48
N GLY A 16 -14.72 -10.38 8.92
CA GLY A 16 -15.75 -9.88 9.82
C GLY A 16 -15.50 -10.17 11.31
N GLN A 17 -14.34 -10.69 11.68
CA GLN A 17 -14.01 -11.04 13.08
C GLN A 17 -13.26 -9.89 13.78
N TYR A 18 -13.90 -8.78 14.02
CA TYR A 18 -13.31 -7.63 14.71
C TYR A 18 -13.66 -7.57 16.22
N GLU A 19 -14.68 -8.29 16.67
CA GLU A 19 -15.19 -8.27 18.05
C GLU A 19 -14.11 -8.66 19.09
N PRO A 20 -13.23 -9.67 18.85
CA PRO A 20 -12.17 -9.99 19.80
C PRO A 20 -11.21 -8.82 20.02
N PHE A 21 -10.88 -8.07 18.96
CA PHE A 21 -10.05 -6.87 19.04
C PHE A 21 -10.75 -5.75 19.81
N LEU A 22 -12.02 -5.49 19.51
CA LEU A 22 -12.84 -4.50 20.24
C LEU A 22 -12.96 -4.84 21.73
N LYS A 23 -13.20 -6.11 22.05
CA LYS A 23 -13.27 -6.58 23.44
C LYS A 23 -11.95 -6.35 24.18
N GLU A 24 -10.82 -6.66 23.52
CA GLU A 24 -9.50 -6.47 24.12
C GLU A 24 -9.16 -4.98 24.32
N ILE A 25 -9.55 -4.11 23.41
CA ILE A 25 -9.42 -2.65 23.59
C ILE A 25 -10.19 -2.19 24.83
N ASN A 26 -11.47 -2.55 24.96
CA ASN A 26 -12.33 -2.16 26.07
C ASN A 26 -11.84 -2.72 27.43
N GLN A 27 -11.11 -3.82 27.44
CA GLN A 27 -10.52 -4.36 28.66
C GLN A 27 -9.23 -3.65 29.08
N ARG A 28 -8.50 -3.05 28.14
CA ARG A 28 -7.18 -2.47 28.39
C ARG A 28 -7.15 -0.95 28.45
N ILE A 29 -8.14 -0.30 27.89
CA ILE A 29 -8.23 1.15 27.79
C ILE A 29 -9.56 1.59 28.41
N ASP A 30 -9.49 2.49 29.36
CA ASP A 30 -10.68 3.09 29.95
C ASP A 30 -11.31 4.06 28.96
N GLN A 31 -12.62 3.88 28.69
CA GLN A 31 -13.42 4.69 27.76
C GLN A 31 -12.72 4.98 26.40
N PRO A 32 -12.36 3.95 25.62
CA PRO A 32 -11.65 4.16 24.36
C PRO A 32 -12.57 4.88 23.33
N THR A 33 -12.03 5.85 22.61
CA THR A 33 -12.71 6.44 21.45
C THR A 33 -12.64 5.48 20.28
N VAL A 34 -13.77 4.90 19.87
CA VAL A 34 -13.83 3.86 18.83
C VAL A 34 -14.91 4.19 17.81
N LEU A 35 -14.56 4.07 16.53
CA LEU A 35 -15.50 4.02 15.40
C LEU A 35 -15.47 2.61 14.79
N ILE A 36 -16.63 2.00 14.59
CA ILE A 36 -16.80 0.88 13.66
C ILE A 36 -17.23 1.47 12.32
N SER A 37 -16.26 1.66 11.42
CA SER A 37 -16.47 2.33 10.14
C SER A 37 -17.00 1.36 9.10
N ARG A 38 -18.19 1.63 8.58
CA ARG A 38 -18.82 0.84 7.52
C ARG A 38 -18.57 1.43 6.13
N THR A 39 -18.36 2.74 6.05
CA THR A 39 -18.13 3.46 4.80
C THR A 39 -16.92 4.38 4.91
N LYS A 40 -16.43 4.86 3.78
CA LYS A 40 -15.35 5.84 3.74
C LYS A 40 -15.79 7.18 4.35
N GLU A 41 -17.02 7.57 4.08
CA GLU A 41 -17.66 8.80 4.58
C GLU A 41 -17.79 8.77 6.10
N ASP A 42 -18.11 7.60 6.71
CA ASP A 42 -18.12 7.46 8.18
C ASP A 42 -16.74 7.77 8.77
N THR A 43 -15.67 7.24 8.13
CA THR A 43 -14.29 7.48 8.55
C THR A 43 -13.92 8.96 8.46
N GLU A 44 -14.20 9.59 7.31
CA GLU A 44 -13.87 11.00 7.07
C GLU A 44 -14.58 11.92 8.05
N ARG A 45 -15.88 11.73 8.25
CA ARG A 45 -16.68 12.47 9.22
C ARG A 45 -16.14 12.31 10.64
N PHE A 46 -15.87 11.09 11.07
CA PHE A 46 -15.36 10.82 12.42
C PHE A 46 -14.00 11.48 12.67
N ILE A 47 -13.08 11.42 11.70
CA ILE A 47 -11.78 12.08 11.80
C ILE A 47 -11.96 13.59 11.92
N SER A 48 -12.84 14.19 11.11
CA SER A 48 -13.13 15.62 11.12
C SER A 48 -13.73 16.07 12.46
N GLU A 49 -14.74 15.36 12.97
CA GLU A 49 -15.41 15.68 14.23
C GLU A 49 -14.47 15.57 15.45
N ASN A 50 -13.47 14.70 15.38
CA ASN A 50 -12.54 14.46 16.50
C ASN A 50 -11.17 15.11 16.29
N TRP A 51 -11.02 15.97 15.25
CA TRP A 51 -9.72 16.50 14.85
C TRP A 51 -8.97 17.22 15.98
N GLU A 52 -9.64 18.08 16.73
CA GLU A 52 -9.02 18.88 17.81
C GLU A 52 -8.70 18.05 19.07
N HIS A 53 -9.38 16.92 19.24
CA HIS A 53 -9.30 16.12 20.47
C HIS A 53 -8.39 14.90 20.36
N ILE A 54 -8.15 14.41 19.14
CA ILE A 54 -7.37 13.19 18.88
C ILE A 54 -6.05 13.54 18.18
N ASP A 55 -4.94 12.98 18.64
CA ASP A 55 -3.62 13.13 18.03
C ASP A 55 -3.19 11.88 17.27
N ILE A 56 -3.66 10.70 17.68
CA ILE A 56 -3.29 9.42 17.06
C ILE A 56 -4.55 8.69 16.61
N PHE A 57 -4.62 8.40 15.32
CA PHE A 57 -5.68 7.59 14.74
C PHE A 57 -5.14 6.19 14.43
N VAL A 58 -5.72 5.17 15.05
CA VAL A 58 -5.36 3.76 14.86
C VAL A 58 -6.25 3.16 13.78
N ALA A 59 -5.67 2.85 12.63
CA ALA A 59 -6.33 2.13 11.55
C ALA A 59 -6.34 0.63 11.85
N ALA A 60 -7.47 0.09 12.27
CA ALA A 60 -7.68 -1.34 12.46
C ALA A 60 -8.38 -1.95 11.24
N GLY A 61 -7.59 -2.41 10.28
CA GLY A 61 -8.10 -2.87 8.99
C GLY A 61 -7.04 -3.44 8.06
N GLY A 62 -7.38 -3.58 6.79
CA GLY A 62 -6.47 -3.92 5.70
C GLY A 62 -5.85 -2.69 5.04
N ASP A 63 -5.05 -2.90 3.97
CA ASP A 63 -4.29 -1.85 3.29
C ASP A 63 -5.20 -0.70 2.79
N GLY A 64 -6.40 -0.97 2.25
CA GLY A 64 -7.34 0.07 1.83
C GLY A 64 -7.88 0.93 2.99
N THR A 65 -8.15 0.34 4.17
CA THR A 65 -8.53 1.10 5.38
C THR A 65 -7.38 2.00 5.84
N ILE A 66 -6.15 1.48 5.82
CA ILE A 66 -4.95 2.22 6.20
C ILE A 66 -4.74 3.40 5.26
N SER A 67 -4.81 3.17 3.94
CA SER A 67 -4.64 4.21 2.91
C SER A 67 -5.70 5.31 3.02
N SER A 68 -6.97 4.95 3.23
CA SER A 68 -8.08 5.90 3.40
C SER A 68 -7.89 6.81 4.62
N ILE A 69 -7.49 6.26 5.76
CA ILE A 69 -7.20 7.05 6.96
C ILE A 69 -5.94 7.89 6.76
N ALA A 70 -4.87 7.32 6.22
CA ALA A 70 -3.63 8.01 5.94
C ALA A 70 -3.86 9.27 5.09
N GLN A 71 -4.70 9.17 4.05
CA GLN A 71 -5.04 10.28 3.17
C GLN A 71 -5.62 11.48 3.92
N GLN A 72 -6.40 11.26 5.00
CA GLN A 72 -6.97 12.32 5.82
C GLN A 72 -5.92 12.99 6.73
N LEU A 73 -4.83 12.29 7.04
CA LEU A 73 -3.81 12.76 7.98
C LEU A 73 -2.59 13.40 7.29
N VAL A 74 -2.52 13.38 5.96
CA VAL A 74 -1.40 13.94 5.19
C VAL A 74 -1.23 15.44 5.47
N ASN A 75 0.02 15.89 5.55
CA ASN A 75 0.41 17.26 5.81
C ASN A 75 -0.12 17.83 7.14
N SER A 76 -0.37 16.96 8.13
CA SER A 76 -0.77 17.35 9.48
C SER A 76 0.22 16.82 10.52
N GLU A 77 0.02 17.23 11.77
CA GLU A 77 0.77 16.70 12.92
C GLU A 77 0.11 15.45 13.51
N LYS A 78 -1.02 14.99 12.95
CA LYS A 78 -1.71 13.78 13.40
C LYS A 78 -0.90 12.52 13.03
N ILE A 79 -0.97 11.53 13.90
CA ILE A 79 -0.18 10.30 13.79
C ILE A 79 -1.07 9.14 13.37
N LEU A 80 -0.67 8.46 12.32
CA LEU A 80 -1.26 7.18 11.92
C LEU A 80 -0.61 6.05 12.72
N ALA A 81 -1.41 5.27 13.41
CA ALA A 81 -1.03 3.97 13.94
C ALA A 81 -1.80 2.86 13.21
N VAL A 82 -1.28 1.64 13.21
CA VAL A 82 -1.90 0.54 12.47
C VAL A 82 -2.03 -0.70 13.33
N TYR A 83 -3.24 -1.30 13.31
CA TYR A 83 -3.48 -2.67 13.75
C TYR A 83 -3.92 -3.50 12.53
N PRO A 84 -3.02 -4.32 11.95
CA PRO A 84 -3.28 -4.96 10.66
C PRO A 84 -4.30 -6.09 10.78
N MET A 85 -5.42 -5.96 10.08
CA MET A 85 -6.49 -6.96 10.04
C MET A 85 -6.79 -7.47 8.62
N GLY A 86 -6.01 -7.03 7.63
CA GLY A 86 -6.13 -7.46 6.23
C GLY A 86 -5.38 -8.75 5.92
N SER A 87 -5.49 -9.22 4.68
CA SER A 87 -4.76 -10.41 4.20
C SER A 87 -3.34 -10.10 3.72
N GLY A 88 -3.09 -8.91 3.16
CA GLY A 88 -1.79 -8.48 2.63
C GLY A 88 -0.94 -7.77 3.67
N ASN A 89 -1.51 -6.70 4.22
CA ASN A 89 -0.90 -5.85 5.23
C ASN A 89 0.51 -5.36 4.85
N GLY A 90 0.67 -4.92 3.60
CA GLY A 90 1.96 -4.52 3.04
C GLY A 90 2.58 -3.37 3.81
N PHE A 91 1.84 -2.27 3.95
CA PHE A 91 2.27 -1.09 4.67
C PHE A 91 2.55 -1.38 6.16
N ALA A 92 1.67 -2.14 6.81
CA ALA A 92 1.83 -2.48 8.22
C ALA A 92 3.10 -3.31 8.47
N ARG A 93 3.35 -4.35 7.67
CA ARG A 93 4.54 -5.20 7.75
C ARG A 93 5.81 -4.41 7.52
N GLU A 94 5.81 -3.51 6.54
CA GLU A 94 6.95 -2.66 6.22
C GLU A 94 7.36 -1.78 7.39
N ASN A 95 6.39 -1.24 8.12
CA ASN A 95 6.60 -0.32 9.23
C ASN A 95 6.60 -1.01 10.62
N GLY A 96 6.67 -2.34 10.67
CA GLY A 96 6.80 -3.09 11.92
C GLY A 96 5.55 -3.11 12.79
N PHE A 97 4.36 -2.84 12.20
CA PHE A 97 3.08 -3.06 12.86
C PHE A 97 2.69 -4.54 12.81
N ASN A 98 2.06 -5.01 13.86
CA ASN A 98 1.61 -6.40 13.99
C ASN A 98 0.30 -6.48 14.81
N THR A 99 -0.24 -7.70 14.93
CA THR A 99 -1.51 -7.96 15.63
C THR A 99 -1.36 -8.11 17.17
N ASN A 100 -0.28 -7.62 17.76
CA ASN A 100 -0.08 -7.65 19.21
C ASN A 100 -0.56 -6.32 19.81
N LEU A 101 -1.78 -6.31 20.37
CA LEU A 101 -2.39 -5.12 20.95
C LEU A 101 -1.58 -4.59 22.15
N LYS A 102 -0.97 -5.44 22.96
CA LYS A 102 -0.15 -4.99 24.09
C LYS A 102 1.03 -4.14 23.61
N LYS A 103 1.74 -4.59 22.56
CA LYS A 103 2.84 -3.81 21.94
C LYS A 103 2.34 -2.52 21.32
N LEU A 104 1.17 -2.53 20.69
CA LEU A 104 0.57 -1.30 20.14
C LEU A 104 0.28 -0.30 21.27
N ILE A 105 -0.34 -0.73 22.36
CA ILE A 105 -0.61 0.12 23.53
C ILE A 105 0.67 0.71 24.12
N GLU A 106 1.73 -0.09 24.26
CA GLU A 106 3.04 0.40 24.72
C GLU A 106 3.62 1.49 23.80
N LYS A 107 3.49 1.34 22.47
CA LYS A 107 3.89 2.37 21.50
C LYS A 107 3.01 3.63 21.60
N LEU A 108 1.68 3.46 21.72
CA LEU A 108 0.74 4.58 21.90
C LEU A 108 1.03 5.40 23.16
N GLN A 109 1.43 4.75 24.25
CA GLN A 109 1.82 5.41 25.50
C GLN A 109 3.11 6.22 25.35
N LYS A 110 4.07 5.75 24.55
CA LYS A 110 5.32 6.46 24.26
C LYS A 110 5.10 7.64 23.32
N GLY A 111 4.15 7.54 22.39
CA GLY A 111 3.80 8.60 21.44
C GLY A 111 4.90 8.92 20.41
N ASN A 112 5.93 8.08 20.28
CA ASN A 112 7.01 8.31 19.33
C ASN A 112 6.49 8.14 17.90
N SER A 113 6.85 9.08 17.03
CA SER A 113 6.47 9.04 15.62
C SER A 113 7.63 9.37 14.71
N LYS A 114 7.54 8.94 13.46
CA LYS A 114 8.42 9.36 12.38
C LYS A 114 7.61 9.90 11.21
N LYS A 115 8.19 10.81 10.45
CA LYS A 115 7.62 11.27 9.17
C LYS A 115 8.05 10.32 8.06
N ILE A 116 7.13 10.04 7.17
CA ILE A 116 7.35 9.26 5.96
C ILE A 116 6.85 10.02 4.74
N ASP A 117 7.32 9.59 3.58
CA ASP A 117 6.88 10.11 2.30
C ASP A 117 5.56 9.46 1.89
N THR A 118 4.78 10.16 1.08
CA THR A 118 3.63 9.61 0.36
C THR A 118 3.79 9.89 -1.13
N VAL A 119 3.00 9.24 -1.95
CA VAL A 119 3.06 9.41 -3.41
C VAL A 119 1.72 9.90 -3.92
N LYS A 120 1.74 10.87 -4.82
CA LYS A 120 0.59 11.29 -5.61
C LYS A 120 0.74 10.76 -7.02
N ILE A 121 -0.28 10.05 -7.52
CA ILE A 121 -0.37 9.50 -8.89
C ILE A 121 -1.61 10.11 -9.53
N ASN A 122 -1.45 11.15 -10.36
CA ASN A 122 -2.49 12.07 -10.75
C ASN A 122 -3.25 12.57 -9.50
N ASP A 123 -4.55 12.29 -9.37
CA ASP A 123 -5.35 12.65 -8.19
C ASP A 123 -5.40 11.56 -7.11
N TYR A 124 -4.76 10.42 -7.34
CA TYR A 124 -4.75 9.31 -6.41
C TYR A 124 -3.65 9.45 -5.38
N PHE A 125 -3.98 9.07 -4.14
CA PHE A 125 -3.06 8.97 -3.02
C PHE A 125 -2.54 7.54 -2.89
N CYS A 126 -1.24 7.39 -2.65
CA CYS A 126 -0.57 6.10 -2.49
C CYS A 126 0.45 6.16 -1.35
N ILE A 127 0.48 5.15 -0.51
CA ILE A 127 1.45 4.99 0.58
C ILE A 127 2.30 3.73 0.48
N ASN A 128 1.91 2.79 -0.38
CA ASN A 128 2.55 1.47 -0.45
C ASN A 128 3.14 1.22 -1.84
N VAL A 129 2.53 0.37 -2.64
CA VAL A 129 2.95 0.05 -4.01
C VAL A 129 1.76 0.14 -4.94
N SER A 130 1.94 0.87 -6.03
CA SER A 130 0.96 1.04 -7.10
C SER A 130 1.56 0.64 -8.43
N GLY A 131 0.75 0.43 -9.47
CA GLY A 131 1.32 0.07 -10.75
C GLY A 131 0.33 -0.25 -11.85
N VAL A 132 0.89 -0.55 -13.02
CA VAL A 132 0.18 -0.94 -14.24
C VAL A 132 0.82 -2.20 -14.83
N GLY A 133 0.00 -3.10 -15.32
CA GLY A 133 0.46 -4.30 -16.00
C GLY A 133 -0.24 -5.57 -15.54
N LEU A 134 0.51 -6.67 -15.42
CA LEU A 134 -0.03 -7.95 -15.02
C LEU A 134 -0.67 -7.90 -13.62
N ASP A 135 -0.01 -7.25 -12.67
CA ASP A 135 -0.45 -7.09 -11.30
C ASP A 135 -1.77 -6.32 -11.19
N SER A 136 -1.90 -5.19 -11.90
CA SER A 136 -3.15 -4.42 -11.96
C SER A 136 -4.27 -5.21 -12.66
N THR A 137 -3.96 -5.92 -13.75
CA THR A 137 -4.92 -6.79 -14.42
C THR A 137 -5.39 -7.92 -13.51
N VAL A 138 -4.48 -8.48 -12.70
CA VAL A 138 -4.83 -9.47 -11.67
C VAL A 138 -5.72 -8.85 -10.61
N ALA A 139 -5.42 -7.63 -10.12
CA ALA A 139 -6.24 -6.93 -9.14
C ALA A 139 -7.68 -6.74 -9.66
N HIS A 140 -7.84 -6.19 -10.88
CA HIS A 140 -9.16 -6.02 -11.52
C HIS A 140 -9.93 -7.33 -11.71
N ASN A 141 -9.24 -8.42 -12.08
CA ASN A 141 -9.86 -9.72 -12.23
C ASN A 141 -10.20 -10.38 -10.88
N PHE A 142 -9.40 -10.10 -9.85
CA PHE A 142 -9.57 -10.67 -8.52
C PHE A 142 -10.74 -10.05 -7.75
N GLU A 143 -11.08 -8.79 -7.98
CA GLU A 143 -12.28 -8.16 -7.41
C GLU A 143 -13.57 -8.93 -7.75
N LYS A 144 -13.57 -9.61 -8.91
CA LYS A 144 -14.72 -10.43 -9.40
C LYS A 144 -14.72 -11.85 -8.85
N THR A 145 -13.77 -12.22 -7.98
CA THR A 145 -13.62 -13.59 -7.45
C THR A 145 -13.73 -13.60 -5.92
N SER A 146 -13.93 -14.78 -5.35
CA SER A 146 -13.85 -14.95 -3.89
C SER A 146 -12.43 -14.71 -3.39
N ARG A 147 -12.30 -13.95 -2.28
CA ARG A 147 -11.01 -13.62 -1.67
C ARG A 147 -10.27 -14.88 -1.19
N GLY A 148 -8.96 -14.91 -1.32
CA GLY A 148 -8.10 -15.98 -0.81
C GLY A 148 -6.82 -16.16 -1.64
N PHE A 149 -5.76 -16.60 -0.98
CA PHE A 149 -4.43 -16.72 -1.58
C PHE A 149 -4.40 -17.67 -2.78
N PHE A 150 -5.08 -18.82 -2.71
CA PHE A 150 -5.17 -19.77 -3.83
C PHE A 150 -5.90 -19.19 -5.05
N ASN A 151 -6.98 -18.44 -4.82
CA ASN A 151 -7.70 -17.78 -5.91
C ASN A 151 -6.85 -16.69 -6.55
N TYR A 152 -6.07 -15.96 -5.74
CA TYR A 152 -5.11 -14.97 -6.25
C TYR A 152 -4.06 -15.65 -7.16
N ILE A 153 -3.44 -16.75 -6.73
CA ILE A 153 -2.48 -17.50 -7.56
C ILE A 153 -3.14 -18.00 -8.85
N LYS A 154 -4.32 -18.62 -8.76
CA LYS A 154 -5.05 -19.12 -9.93
C LYS A 154 -5.36 -18.00 -10.93
N THR A 155 -5.82 -16.84 -10.43
CA THR A 155 -6.10 -15.66 -11.25
C THR A 155 -4.81 -15.14 -11.89
N THR A 156 -3.72 -15.07 -11.14
CA THR A 156 -2.40 -14.64 -11.65
C THR A 156 -1.92 -15.54 -12.79
N VAL A 157 -1.98 -16.87 -12.61
CA VAL A 157 -1.54 -17.83 -13.64
C VAL A 157 -2.42 -17.71 -14.89
N LYS A 158 -3.74 -17.64 -14.73
CA LYS A 158 -4.66 -17.48 -15.87
C LYS A 158 -4.38 -16.17 -16.61
N THR A 159 -4.25 -15.08 -15.88
CA THR A 159 -3.99 -13.76 -16.46
C THR A 159 -2.64 -13.71 -17.17
N TYR A 160 -1.61 -14.36 -16.63
CA TYR A 160 -0.27 -14.41 -17.25
C TYR A 160 -0.28 -14.90 -18.70
N PHE A 161 -1.02 -15.97 -18.99
CA PHE A 161 -1.07 -16.53 -20.37
C PHE A 161 -1.84 -15.63 -21.35
N GLN A 162 -2.78 -14.85 -20.88
CA GLN A 162 -3.60 -13.96 -21.71
C GLN A 162 -3.02 -12.53 -21.79
N PHE A 163 -2.06 -12.22 -20.91
CA PHE A 163 -1.56 -10.88 -20.74
C PHE A 163 -0.67 -10.42 -21.91
N LYS A 164 -1.01 -9.27 -22.46
CA LYS A 164 -0.17 -8.53 -23.39
C LYS A 164 0.61 -7.48 -22.60
N SER A 165 1.92 -7.39 -22.86
CA SER A 165 2.76 -6.37 -22.23
C SER A 165 2.21 -4.96 -22.45
N VAL A 166 2.43 -4.09 -21.48
CA VAL A 166 2.07 -2.66 -21.55
C VAL A 166 3.24 -1.91 -22.16
N GLU A 167 2.99 -1.10 -23.18
CA GLU A 167 3.96 -0.15 -23.69
C GLU A 167 4.03 1.04 -22.73
N VAL A 168 5.24 1.36 -22.29
CA VAL A 168 5.51 2.47 -21.37
C VAL A 168 6.51 3.40 -22.04
N SER A 169 6.21 4.69 -22.05
CA SER A 169 7.15 5.72 -22.46
C SER A 169 7.29 6.81 -21.39
N PHE A 170 8.50 7.33 -21.30
CA PHE A 170 8.87 8.38 -20.35
C PHE A 170 9.04 9.71 -21.08
N SER A 171 8.37 10.76 -20.56
CA SER A 171 8.48 12.12 -21.13
C SER A 171 9.85 12.73 -20.84
N ASP A 172 10.46 12.42 -19.69
CA ASP A 172 11.79 12.91 -19.30
C ASP A 172 12.91 12.26 -20.12
N SER A 173 13.78 13.06 -20.71
CA SER A 173 14.92 12.61 -21.51
C SER A 173 15.88 11.69 -20.77
N HIS A 174 16.07 11.88 -19.45
CA HIS A 174 16.92 11.04 -18.61
C HIS A 174 16.41 9.61 -18.51
N PHE A 175 15.10 9.39 -18.63
CA PHE A 175 14.47 8.08 -18.54
C PHE A 175 14.03 7.52 -19.88
N LYS A 176 14.21 8.26 -20.99
CA LYS A 176 13.75 7.86 -22.34
C LYS A 176 14.27 6.48 -22.77
N ASN A 177 15.51 6.12 -22.39
CA ASN A 177 16.12 4.82 -22.70
C ASN A 177 15.47 3.63 -21.95
N PHE A 178 14.58 3.90 -21.00
CA PHE A 178 13.80 2.89 -20.30
C PHE A 178 12.39 2.73 -20.89
N SER A 179 12.03 3.52 -21.89
CA SER A 179 10.77 3.31 -22.64
C SER A 179 10.80 1.93 -23.33
N GLY A 180 9.66 1.26 -23.36
CA GLY A 180 9.52 -0.06 -23.98
C GLY A 180 8.36 -0.87 -23.42
N SER A 181 8.39 -2.17 -23.76
CA SER A 181 7.33 -3.13 -23.42
C SER A 181 7.62 -3.84 -22.10
N TYR A 182 6.68 -3.76 -21.16
CA TYR A 182 6.82 -4.31 -19.82
C TYR A 182 5.65 -5.20 -19.43
N MET A 183 5.94 -6.25 -18.66
CA MET A 183 4.91 -7.06 -18.01
C MET A 183 4.30 -6.31 -16.84
N MET A 184 5.10 -5.56 -16.07
CA MET A 184 4.65 -4.74 -14.96
C MET A 184 5.53 -3.49 -14.85
N LEU A 185 4.92 -2.36 -14.54
CA LEU A 185 5.57 -1.16 -14.03
C LEU A 185 4.99 -0.89 -12.64
N ASN A 186 5.81 -0.95 -11.61
CA ASN A 186 5.40 -0.67 -10.24
C ASN A 186 6.05 0.60 -9.72
N ILE A 187 5.27 1.40 -9.01
CA ILE A 187 5.65 2.60 -8.31
C ILE A 187 5.67 2.24 -6.83
N ALA A 188 6.86 2.17 -6.25
CA ALA A 188 7.07 1.65 -4.92
C ALA A 188 7.53 2.74 -3.96
N ASN A 189 6.67 3.09 -3.00
CA ASN A 189 7.00 3.89 -1.83
C ASN A 189 7.53 3.01 -0.68
N THR A 190 7.13 1.73 -0.69
CA THR A 190 7.60 0.69 0.24
C THR A 190 8.19 -0.47 -0.54
N ARG A 191 8.88 -1.39 0.16
CA ARG A 191 9.58 -2.52 -0.49
C ARG A 191 8.65 -3.59 -1.03
N GLN A 192 7.41 -3.73 -0.53
CA GLN A 192 6.57 -4.91 -0.76
C GLN A 192 5.12 -4.59 -1.06
N PHE A 193 4.48 -5.42 -1.88
CA PHE A 193 3.02 -5.40 -2.06
C PHE A 193 2.26 -5.81 -0.78
N GLY A 194 2.84 -6.70 0.01
CA GLY A 194 2.26 -7.40 1.15
C GLY A 194 2.69 -8.86 1.17
N ASN A 195 2.40 -9.58 2.26
CA ASN A 195 2.74 -11.01 2.43
C ASN A 195 4.22 -11.34 2.13
N ASN A 196 5.13 -10.38 2.38
CA ASN A 196 6.56 -10.48 2.07
C ASN A 196 6.90 -10.61 0.56
N ALA A 197 6.03 -10.14 -0.33
CA ALA A 197 6.29 -10.06 -1.76
C ALA A 197 7.03 -8.76 -2.11
N TYR A 198 8.36 -8.78 -2.07
CA TYR A 198 9.25 -7.61 -2.18
C TYR A 198 9.56 -7.27 -3.64
N ILE A 199 8.82 -6.34 -4.23
CA ILE A 199 9.02 -5.90 -5.63
C ILE A 199 10.16 -4.89 -5.77
N ALA A 200 10.35 -4.04 -4.78
CA ALA A 200 11.41 -3.04 -4.73
C ALA A 200 12.22 -3.15 -3.41
N PRO A 201 13.08 -4.19 -3.25
CA PRO A 201 13.75 -4.48 -1.98
C PRO A 201 14.64 -3.35 -1.44
N GLN A 202 15.00 -2.38 -2.29
CA GLN A 202 15.83 -1.22 -1.95
C GLN A 202 15.02 0.03 -1.60
N ALA A 203 13.70 0.05 -1.82
CA ALA A 203 12.86 1.22 -1.56
C ALA A 203 12.94 1.67 -0.10
N MET A 204 13.01 2.97 0.11
CA MET A 204 12.98 3.61 1.43
C MET A 204 11.80 4.57 1.49
N ILE A 205 11.05 4.51 2.58
CA ILE A 205 9.78 5.24 2.74
C ILE A 205 9.97 6.71 3.16
N ASP A 206 11.20 7.15 3.39
CA ASP A 206 11.55 8.44 3.99
C ASP A 206 12.76 9.14 3.34
N ASP A 207 13.17 8.72 2.14
CA ASP A 207 14.32 9.29 1.41
C ASP A 207 13.94 10.37 0.38
N GLY A 208 12.67 10.70 0.29
CA GLY A 208 12.13 11.68 -0.66
C GLY A 208 12.07 11.20 -2.10
N LYS A 209 12.10 9.90 -2.34
CA LYS A 209 12.12 9.30 -3.67
C LYS A 209 11.13 8.15 -3.79
N ILE A 210 10.82 7.77 -5.02
CA ILE A 210 10.08 6.57 -5.38
C ILE A 210 10.97 5.64 -6.20
N ASP A 211 10.82 4.36 -5.99
CA ASP A 211 11.43 3.32 -6.82
C ASP A 211 10.42 2.83 -7.86
N LEU A 212 10.79 2.92 -9.13
CA LEU A 212 10.04 2.28 -10.22
C LEU A 212 10.66 0.92 -10.52
N ALA A 213 9.87 -0.13 -10.42
CA ALA A 213 10.27 -1.48 -10.78
C ALA A 213 9.68 -1.86 -12.15
N LEU A 214 10.55 -1.91 -13.16
CA LEU A 214 10.21 -2.18 -14.56
C LEU A 214 10.46 -3.66 -14.85
N VAL A 215 9.43 -4.48 -14.89
CA VAL A 215 9.52 -5.92 -15.08
C VAL A 215 9.22 -6.29 -16.53
N LYS A 216 10.21 -6.80 -17.26
CA LYS A 216 10.02 -7.33 -18.60
C LYS A 216 9.31 -8.68 -18.57
N LYS A 217 8.59 -9.00 -19.63
CA LYS A 217 7.99 -10.33 -19.78
C LYS A 217 9.10 -11.41 -19.81
N PHE A 218 8.91 -12.44 -19.01
CA PHE A 218 9.81 -13.60 -18.94
C PHE A 218 9.06 -14.88 -19.28
N PRO A 219 9.74 -15.97 -19.69
CA PRO A 219 9.10 -17.26 -19.97
C PRO A 219 8.40 -17.81 -18.71
N PHE A 220 7.27 -18.49 -18.90
CA PHE A 220 6.47 -19.02 -17.77
C PHE A 220 7.27 -19.95 -16.84
N TRP A 221 8.16 -20.76 -17.38
CA TRP A 221 9.03 -21.63 -16.57
C TRP A 221 9.94 -20.87 -15.59
N TYR A 222 10.18 -19.56 -15.83
CA TYR A 222 10.94 -18.69 -14.92
C TYR A 222 10.08 -18.17 -13.74
N SER A 223 8.77 -18.30 -13.82
CA SER A 223 7.85 -17.77 -12.78
C SER A 223 8.16 -18.29 -11.37
N PRO A 224 8.50 -19.58 -11.12
CA PRO A 224 8.88 -20.03 -9.80
C PRO A 224 10.17 -19.38 -9.29
N ILE A 225 11.14 -19.14 -10.17
CA ILE A 225 12.42 -18.47 -9.83
C ILE A 225 12.15 -17.01 -9.49
N PHE A 226 11.32 -16.33 -10.28
CA PHE A 226 10.92 -14.95 -10.01
C PHE A 226 10.18 -14.84 -8.67
N ALA A 227 9.23 -15.74 -8.40
CA ALA A 227 8.50 -15.79 -7.13
C ALA A 227 9.46 -16.05 -5.95
N CYS A 228 10.37 -17.01 -6.05
CA CYS A 228 11.37 -17.24 -5.01
C CYS A 228 12.19 -15.98 -4.71
N ARG A 229 12.66 -15.28 -5.74
CA ARG A 229 13.42 -14.03 -5.59
C ARG A 229 12.57 -12.91 -4.99
N LEU A 230 11.29 -12.80 -5.36
CA LEU A 230 10.33 -11.83 -4.84
C LEU A 230 10.15 -12.01 -3.32
N PHE A 231 9.95 -13.24 -2.85
CA PHE A 231 9.74 -13.52 -1.43
C PHE A 231 11.03 -13.53 -0.60
N THR A 232 12.20 -13.70 -1.23
CA THR A 232 13.51 -13.70 -0.55
C THR A 232 14.27 -12.38 -0.66
N LYS A 233 13.64 -11.29 -1.17
CA LYS A 233 14.26 -9.96 -1.40
C LYS A 233 15.43 -9.96 -2.40
N LYS A 234 15.51 -10.96 -3.28
CA LYS A 234 16.64 -11.15 -4.21
C LYS A 234 16.32 -10.76 -5.66
N LEU A 235 15.36 -9.86 -5.87
CA LEU A 235 15.02 -9.37 -7.22
C LEU A 235 16.08 -8.44 -7.79
N ARG A 236 16.83 -7.72 -6.97
CA ARG A 236 17.92 -6.84 -7.43
C ARG A 236 18.96 -7.65 -8.23
N GLY A 237 19.39 -7.11 -9.38
CA GLY A 237 20.29 -7.81 -10.30
C GLY A 237 19.65 -8.91 -11.17
N ASN A 238 18.32 -9.03 -11.15
CA ASN A 238 17.60 -9.91 -12.05
C ASN A 238 17.57 -9.31 -13.47
N ARG A 239 17.87 -10.11 -14.50
CA ARG A 239 17.89 -9.66 -15.91
C ARG A 239 16.53 -9.18 -16.45
N TYR A 240 15.43 -9.57 -15.81
CA TYR A 240 14.08 -9.21 -16.22
C TYR A 240 13.53 -7.99 -15.49
N ILE A 241 14.27 -7.41 -14.54
CA ILE A 241 13.82 -6.25 -13.80
C ILE A 241 14.86 -5.15 -13.85
N LYS A 242 14.40 -3.93 -14.06
CA LYS A 242 15.21 -2.71 -13.91
C LYS A 242 14.57 -1.81 -12.87
N TYR A 243 15.39 -1.07 -12.16
CA TYR A 243 14.93 -0.11 -11.17
C TYR A 243 15.34 1.30 -11.59
N LEU A 244 14.43 2.24 -11.41
CA LEU A 244 14.68 3.68 -11.49
C LEU A 244 14.30 4.28 -10.15
N CYS A 245 14.99 5.35 -9.74
CA CYS A 245 14.69 6.07 -8.53
C CYS A 245 14.59 7.56 -8.86
N THR A 246 13.51 8.22 -8.45
CA THR A 246 13.24 9.63 -8.78
C THR A 246 12.28 10.26 -7.78
N GLU A 247 12.25 11.61 -7.73
CA GLU A 247 11.27 12.36 -6.91
C GLU A 247 9.95 12.60 -7.65
N LYS A 248 10.02 12.68 -8.98
CA LYS A 248 8.87 12.90 -9.86
C LYS A 248 9.12 12.30 -11.23
N ILE A 249 8.06 11.87 -11.88
CA ILE A 249 8.13 11.37 -13.25
C ILE A 249 6.76 11.46 -13.91
N GLU A 250 6.76 11.64 -15.22
CA GLU A 250 5.57 11.55 -16.07
C GLU A 250 5.74 10.40 -17.05
N ILE A 251 4.75 9.55 -17.13
CA ILE A 251 4.76 8.37 -17.97
C ILE A 251 3.48 8.27 -18.82
N ASN A 252 3.62 7.69 -20.00
CA ASN A 252 2.50 7.25 -20.81
C ASN A 252 2.51 5.72 -20.82
N ALA A 253 1.37 5.12 -20.51
CA ALA A 253 1.15 3.67 -20.54
C ALA A 253 0.04 3.34 -21.53
N SER A 254 0.15 2.25 -22.28
CA SER A 254 -0.86 1.80 -23.24
C SER A 254 -2.08 1.12 -22.58
N SER A 255 -2.14 1.11 -21.25
CA SER A 255 -3.24 0.53 -20.48
C SER A 255 -3.69 1.51 -19.40
N ASP A 256 -5.01 1.67 -19.29
CA ASP A 256 -5.65 2.46 -18.22
C ASP A 256 -5.94 1.64 -16.96
N LEU A 257 -5.67 0.32 -16.98
CA LEU A 257 -5.88 -0.55 -15.82
C LEU A 257 -4.72 -0.44 -14.86
N TRP A 258 -4.92 0.29 -13.77
CA TRP A 258 -3.94 0.49 -12.69
C TRP A 258 -4.41 -0.16 -11.39
N HIS A 259 -3.52 -0.29 -10.45
CA HIS A 259 -3.88 -0.46 -9.04
C HIS A 259 -3.18 0.61 -8.21
N ILE A 260 -3.85 1.09 -7.16
CA ILE A 260 -3.30 1.98 -6.14
C ILE A 260 -3.35 1.24 -4.81
N ASP A 261 -2.20 0.99 -4.20
CA ASP A 261 -2.06 0.23 -2.94
C ASP A 261 -2.78 -1.14 -2.96
N GLY A 262 -3.01 -1.71 -4.15
CA GLY A 262 -3.70 -2.97 -4.37
C GLY A 262 -5.15 -2.86 -4.81
N ASP A 263 -5.76 -1.67 -4.75
CA ASP A 263 -7.14 -1.41 -5.21
C ASP A 263 -7.13 -1.08 -6.71
N ALA A 264 -8.02 -1.73 -7.47
CA ALA A 264 -8.14 -1.54 -8.91
C ALA A 264 -8.72 -0.18 -9.26
N VAL A 265 -8.06 0.54 -10.17
CA VAL A 265 -8.49 1.88 -10.63
C VAL A 265 -8.24 2.03 -12.13
N SER A 266 -8.89 3.02 -12.75
CA SER A 266 -8.62 3.41 -14.14
C SER A 266 -7.93 4.76 -14.17
N ILE A 267 -6.73 4.82 -14.78
CA ILE A 267 -5.94 6.05 -14.91
C ILE A 267 -5.47 6.17 -16.36
N SER A 268 -5.95 7.20 -17.05
CA SER A 268 -5.54 7.47 -18.43
C SER A 268 -4.25 8.27 -18.49
N SER A 269 -3.43 7.99 -19.49
CA SER A 269 -2.19 8.71 -19.75
C SER A 269 -2.45 10.14 -20.27
N PRO A 270 -1.56 11.12 -19.96
CA PRO A 270 -0.31 10.97 -19.21
C PRO A 270 -0.53 10.81 -17.71
N VAL A 271 0.35 10.05 -17.05
CA VAL A 271 0.29 9.78 -15.61
C VAL A 271 1.44 10.51 -14.93
N SER A 272 1.11 11.50 -14.12
CA SER A 272 2.05 12.25 -13.30
C SER A 272 2.22 11.59 -11.95
N ILE A 273 3.45 11.31 -11.57
CA ILE A 273 3.81 10.66 -10.31
C ILE A 273 4.76 11.56 -9.56
N LYS A 274 4.45 11.87 -8.30
CA LYS A 274 5.25 12.79 -7.48
C LYS A 274 5.28 12.35 -6.02
N VAL A 275 6.47 12.42 -5.41
CA VAL A 275 6.64 12.25 -3.97
C VAL A 275 6.19 13.50 -3.23
N SER A 276 5.46 13.31 -2.13
CA SER A 276 5.21 14.29 -1.10
C SER A 276 6.10 13.95 0.10
N LYS A 277 7.23 14.67 0.22
CA LYS A 277 8.27 14.36 1.21
C LYS A 277 7.77 14.60 2.62
N GLN A 278 8.02 13.65 3.52
CA GLN A 278 7.74 13.73 4.95
C GLN A 278 6.33 14.21 5.28
N SER A 279 5.36 13.79 4.46
CA SER A 279 4.00 14.31 4.46
C SER A 279 3.05 13.58 5.41
N LEU A 280 3.44 12.42 5.94
CA LEU A 280 2.63 11.63 6.87
C LEU A 280 3.43 11.23 8.10
N ARG A 281 2.84 11.38 9.30
CA ARG A 281 3.43 10.86 10.53
C ARG A 281 2.87 9.48 10.84
N ILE A 282 3.75 8.53 11.17
CA ILE A 282 3.37 7.20 11.63
C ILE A 282 3.94 6.90 13.01
N LEU A 283 3.22 6.14 13.81
CA LEU A 283 3.65 5.68 15.13
C LEU A 283 4.86 4.73 15.00
N GLN A 284 5.84 4.87 15.90
CA GLN A 284 7.12 4.12 15.85
C GLN A 284 7.27 3.10 16.98
#